data_cd2dc6843f56c4f1910ea1c63f3e9328
#
_entry.id   cd2dc6843f56c4f1910ea1c63f3e9328
#
_cell.length_a   1.000
_cell.length_b   1.000
_cell.length_c   1.000
_cell.angle_alpha   90.00
_cell.angle_beta   90.00
_cell.angle_gamma   90.00
#
_symmetry.space_group_name_H-M   'P 1'
#
loop_
_entity.id
_entity.type
_entity.pdbx_description
1 polymer ?
#
loop_
_entity_poly.entity_id
_entity_poly.type
_entity_poly.pdbx_seq_one_letter_code
_entity_poly.pdbx_strand_id
1 'polypeptide(L)'
;MLNFSAQCMDMAQSILGGNIGAINQDGSIVPVENESSFDCEPGHAAMALGEFHRATGLTEIDGKNIVDLTAACITAQTNDKEYTEDGLAYSSLGLLAFGPSKERNLVWEKLSEETRKNLDKRLLSRSDYEDHLQIFNIAKAVARFSMGLSKKDETGKLIDKFLERIDQTSRGKYFDDKPASGIDGVFDIYGIVSFVFIRQSLQLHANMHL
;
A
#
# COMPACT_ATOMS: atom_id res chain seq x y z
N MET A 1 -8.49 -27.97 -18.26
CA MET A 1 -7.94 -26.61 -18.40
C MET A 1 -7.40 -26.22 -17.03
N LEU A 2 -6.10 -25.99 -16.89
CA LEU A 2 -5.51 -25.54 -15.62
C LEU A 2 -6.08 -24.14 -15.30
N ASN A 3 -6.71 -24.00 -14.15
CA ASN A 3 -7.21 -22.70 -13.71
C ASN A 3 -6.03 -21.90 -13.12
N PHE A 4 -5.38 -21.11 -13.97
CA PHE A 4 -4.23 -20.29 -13.59
C PHE A 4 -4.51 -19.39 -12.37
N SER A 5 -5.73 -18.86 -12.29
CA SER A 5 -6.13 -18.02 -11.15
C SER A 5 -6.13 -18.80 -9.83
N ALA A 6 -6.65 -20.03 -9.83
CA ALA A 6 -6.63 -20.87 -8.63
C ALA A 6 -5.19 -21.22 -8.21
N GLN A 7 -4.32 -21.54 -9.16
CA GLN A 7 -2.91 -21.82 -8.85
C GLN A 7 -2.18 -20.60 -8.25
N CYS A 8 -2.46 -19.40 -8.77
CA CYS A 8 -1.89 -18.16 -8.19
C CYS A 8 -2.40 -17.94 -6.75
N MET A 9 -3.67 -18.24 -6.49
CA MET A 9 -4.23 -18.11 -5.15
C MET A 9 -3.64 -19.12 -4.16
N ASP A 10 -3.52 -20.38 -4.57
CA ASP A 10 -2.89 -21.42 -3.74
C ASP A 10 -1.43 -21.07 -3.41
N MET A 11 -0.70 -20.53 -4.40
CA MET A 11 0.67 -20.07 -4.21
C MET A 11 0.72 -18.88 -3.24
N ALA A 12 -0.14 -17.88 -3.40
CA ALA A 12 -0.21 -16.71 -2.52
C ALA A 12 -0.54 -17.13 -1.08
N GLN A 13 -1.49 -18.04 -0.89
CA GLN A 13 -1.84 -18.57 0.43
C GLN A 13 -0.66 -19.33 1.06
N SER A 14 0.03 -20.15 0.28
CA SER A 14 1.20 -20.91 0.76
C SER A 14 2.35 -19.98 1.18
N ILE A 15 2.63 -18.94 0.39
CA ILE A 15 3.68 -17.95 0.70
C ILE A 15 3.31 -17.17 1.97
N LEU A 16 2.08 -16.67 2.05
CA LEU A 16 1.62 -15.89 3.21
C LEU A 16 1.59 -16.77 4.47
N GLY A 17 1.04 -18.00 4.39
CA GLY A 17 1.01 -18.93 5.51
C GLY A 17 2.41 -19.26 6.03
N GLY A 18 3.36 -19.52 5.12
CA GLY A 18 4.75 -19.79 5.49
C GLY A 18 5.47 -18.62 6.18
N ASN A 19 5.04 -17.38 5.92
CA ASN A 19 5.69 -16.16 6.42
C ASN A 19 4.90 -15.44 7.53
N ILE A 20 3.62 -15.75 7.72
CA ILE A 20 2.78 -15.07 8.71
C ILE A 20 3.30 -15.19 10.16
N GLY A 21 4.15 -16.22 10.40
CA GLY A 21 4.86 -16.42 11.66
C GLY A 21 5.90 -15.36 11.98
N ALA A 22 6.42 -14.66 10.95
CA ALA A 22 7.40 -13.59 11.13
C ALA A 22 6.77 -12.28 11.63
N ILE A 23 5.44 -12.15 11.55
CA ILE A 23 4.72 -10.98 12.06
C ILE A 23 4.46 -11.17 13.56
N ASN A 24 5.03 -10.31 14.37
CA ASN A 24 4.80 -10.25 15.81
C ASN A 24 3.40 -9.70 16.14
N GLN A 25 2.95 -9.88 17.38
CA GLN A 25 1.65 -9.38 17.85
C GLN A 25 1.53 -7.85 17.79
N ASP A 26 2.64 -7.14 17.91
CA ASP A 26 2.70 -5.67 17.78
C ASP A 26 2.83 -5.16 16.35
N GLY A 27 2.89 -6.07 15.38
CA GLY A 27 3.00 -5.77 13.95
C GLY A 27 4.43 -5.55 13.45
N SER A 28 5.43 -5.65 14.32
CA SER A 28 6.83 -5.65 13.89
C SER A 28 7.15 -6.94 13.14
N ILE A 29 8.09 -6.87 12.22
CA ILE A 29 8.54 -8.03 11.44
C ILE A 29 9.89 -8.49 11.98
N VAL A 30 10.03 -9.81 12.15
CA VAL A 30 11.32 -10.41 12.54
C VAL A 30 12.27 -10.33 11.33
N PRO A 31 13.38 -9.57 11.42
CA PRO A 31 14.33 -9.50 10.32
C PRO A 31 14.94 -10.88 10.05
N VAL A 32 15.20 -11.17 8.78
CA VAL A 32 16.01 -12.34 8.41
C VAL A 32 17.45 -12.09 8.90
N GLU A 33 18.09 -13.09 9.47
CA GLU A 33 19.46 -12.97 9.97
C GLU A 33 20.39 -12.36 8.87
N ASN A 34 21.09 -11.29 9.26
CA ASN A 34 22.03 -10.53 8.42
C ASN A 34 21.43 -9.58 7.36
N GLU A 35 20.13 -9.32 7.35
CA GLU A 35 19.56 -8.25 6.57
C GLU A 35 19.30 -7.01 7.45
N SER A 36 19.60 -5.84 6.93
CA SER A 36 19.15 -4.59 7.55
C SER A 36 17.63 -4.58 7.50
N SER A 37 16.96 -4.34 8.64
CA SER A 37 15.51 -4.16 8.65
C SER A 37 15.16 -3.04 7.68
N PHE A 38 14.24 -3.34 6.76
CA PHE A 38 13.66 -2.30 5.93
C PHE A 38 12.51 -1.66 6.71
N ASP A 39 12.57 -0.35 6.90
CA ASP A 39 11.58 0.40 7.69
C ASP A 39 10.16 0.38 7.09
N CYS A 40 9.99 -0.24 5.91
CA CYS A 40 8.72 -0.40 5.20
C CYS A 40 8.09 -1.80 5.33
N GLU A 41 8.75 -2.76 5.97
CA GLU A 41 8.26 -4.16 6.03
C GLU A 41 6.87 -4.32 6.64
N PRO A 42 6.51 -3.64 7.77
CA PRO A 42 5.16 -3.73 8.28
C PRO A 42 4.11 -3.21 7.28
N GLY A 43 4.44 -2.18 6.50
CA GLY A 43 3.59 -1.68 5.43
C GLY A 43 3.38 -2.70 4.31
N HIS A 44 4.44 -3.36 3.86
CA HIS A 44 4.36 -4.44 2.87
C HIS A 44 3.51 -5.61 3.36
N ALA A 45 3.70 -6.04 4.62
CA ALA A 45 2.89 -7.10 5.22
C ALA A 45 1.41 -6.71 5.29
N ALA A 46 1.11 -5.47 5.69
CA ALA A 46 -0.26 -4.97 5.71
C ALA A 46 -0.91 -5.01 4.33
N MET A 47 -0.18 -4.60 3.26
CA MET A 47 -0.68 -4.67 1.90
C MET A 47 -0.92 -6.11 1.45
N ALA A 48 0.02 -7.02 1.70
CA ALA A 48 -0.09 -8.42 1.29
C ALA A 48 -1.29 -9.11 1.94
N LEU A 49 -1.49 -8.91 3.25
CA LEU A 49 -2.63 -9.44 3.99
C LEU A 49 -3.95 -8.84 3.50
N GLY A 50 -3.96 -7.53 3.23
CA GLY A 50 -5.13 -6.85 2.70
C GLY A 50 -5.53 -7.36 1.31
N GLU A 51 -4.57 -7.50 0.41
CA GLU A 51 -4.84 -8.02 -0.94
C GLU A 51 -5.31 -9.47 -0.92
N PHE A 52 -4.76 -10.28 -0.03
CA PHE A 52 -5.24 -11.64 0.16
C PHE A 52 -6.71 -11.64 0.63
N HIS A 53 -7.05 -10.82 1.64
CA HIS A 53 -8.44 -10.66 2.08
C HIS A 53 -9.35 -10.22 0.93
N ARG A 54 -8.96 -9.19 0.19
CA ARG A 54 -9.74 -8.66 -0.94
C ARG A 54 -9.98 -9.70 -2.03
N ALA A 55 -9.01 -10.57 -2.27
CA ALA A 55 -9.09 -11.60 -3.31
C ALA A 55 -9.90 -12.83 -2.87
N THR A 56 -9.87 -13.17 -1.58
CA THR A 56 -10.45 -14.43 -1.05
C THR A 56 -11.69 -14.23 -0.18
N GLY A 57 -11.86 -13.06 0.43
CA GLY A 57 -12.83 -12.82 1.50
C GLY A 57 -12.45 -13.44 2.84
N LEU A 58 -11.32 -14.15 2.95
CA LEU A 58 -10.88 -14.79 4.18
C LEU A 58 -10.35 -13.75 5.18
N THR A 59 -10.60 -13.99 6.45
CA THR A 59 -10.10 -13.18 7.57
C THR A 59 -9.13 -13.94 8.46
N GLU A 60 -8.76 -15.16 8.06
CA GLU A 60 -7.87 -16.04 8.80
C GLU A 60 -6.94 -16.82 7.86
N ILE A 61 -5.67 -16.99 8.24
CA ILE A 61 -4.67 -17.85 7.60
C ILE A 61 -3.94 -18.59 8.71
N ASP A 62 -3.89 -19.91 8.63
CA ASP A 62 -3.17 -20.79 9.56
C ASP A 62 -3.47 -20.48 11.05
N GLY A 63 -4.75 -20.25 11.35
CA GLY A 63 -5.23 -19.95 12.70
C GLY A 63 -4.92 -18.53 13.20
N LYS A 64 -4.38 -17.65 12.34
CA LYS A 64 -4.13 -16.25 12.67
C LYS A 64 -5.13 -15.34 11.99
N ASN A 65 -5.70 -14.41 12.76
CA ASN A 65 -6.62 -13.40 12.26
C ASN A 65 -5.85 -12.30 11.51
N ILE A 66 -6.07 -12.22 10.18
CA ILE A 66 -5.34 -11.26 9.33
C ILE A 66 -5.82 -9.82 9.49
N VAL A 67 -7.04 -9.61 9.98
CA VAL A 67 -7.54 -8.25 10.29
C VAL A 67 -6.75 -7.66 11.45
N ASP A 68 -6.57 -8.45 12.52
CA ASP A 68 -5.81 -8.04 13.71
C ASP A 68 -4.31 -7.84 13.36
N LEU A 69 -3.73 -8.75 12.58
CA LEU A 69 -2.34 -8.62 12.13
C LEU A 69 -2.14 -7.40 11.23
N THR A 70 -3.06 -7.13 10.30
CA THR A 70 -2.97 -5.94 9.45
C THR A 70 -3.06 -4.67 10.28
N ALA A 71 -3.96 -4.62 11.27
CA ALA A 71 -4.07 -3.48 12.18
C ALA A 71 -2.79 -3.28 12.99
N ALA A 72 -2.17 -4.37 13.46
CA ALA A 72 -0.89 -4.34 14.17
C ALA A 72 0.23 -3.82 13.27
N CYS A 73 0.37 -4.32 12.04
CA CYS A 73 1.37 -3.86 11.07
C CYS A 73 1.20 -2.36 10.74
N ILE A 74 -0.02 -1.90 10.52
CA ILE A 74 -0.29 -0.47 10.28
C ILE A 74 0.08 0.35 11.52
N THR A 75 -0.19 -0.16 12.72
CA THR A 75 0.17 0.51 13.97
C THR A 75 1.68 0.61 14.12
N ALA A 76 2.42 -0.47 13.85
CA ALA A 76 3.88 -0.50 13.89
C ALA A 76 4.46 0.52 12.90
N GLN A 77 4.06 0.46 11.63
CA GLN A 77 4.53 1.39 10.59
C GLN A 77 4.21 2.85 10.92
N THR A 78 3.02 3.11 11.50
CA THR A 78 2.59 4.48 11.84
C THR A 78 3.37 5.05 13.00
N ASN A 79 3.71 4.24 13.99
CA ASN A 79 4.36 4.68 15.23
C ASN A 79 5.89 4.60 15.17
N ASP A 80 6.46 4.01 14.14
CA ASP A 80 7.89 4.01 13.93
C ASP A 80 8.42 5.44 13.78
N LYS A 81 9.56 5.73 14.40
CA LYS A 81 10.23 7.02 14.28
C LYS A 81 10.92 7.18 12.93
N GLU A 82 11.39 6.08 12.38
CA GLU A 82 12.12 5.99 11.11
C GLU A 82 11.22 5.51 9.96
N TYR A 83 9.90 5.78 10.07
CA TYR A 83 8.95 5.38 9.05
C TYR A 83 9.33 5.91 7.66
N THR A 84 8.99 5.12 6.65
CA THR A 84 9.20 5.50 5.26
C THR A 84 7.88 5.87 4.56
N GLU A 85 7.96 6.70 3.54
CA GLU A 85 6.77 7.15 2.79
C GLU A 85 6.13 6.00 2.00
N ASP A 86 6.93 5.08 1.48
CA ASP A 86 6.48 3.86 0.81
C ASP A 86 5.81 2.91 1.80
N GLY A 87 6.37 2.69 2.99
CA GLY A 87 5.73 1.91 4.06
C GLY A 87 4.34 2.43 4.41
N LEU A 88 4.17 3.76 4.49
CA LEU A 88 2.86 4.37 4.70
C LEU A 88 1.91 4.20 3.51
N ALA A 89 2.42 4.24 2.29
CA ALA A 89 1.62 4.02 1.09
C ALA A 89 1.13 2.56 1.00
N TYR A 90 2.01 1.59 1.27
CA TYR A 90 1.63 0.18 1.36
C TYR A 90 0.63 -0.09 2.48
N SER A 91 0.83 0.51 3.67
CA SER A 91 -0.15 0.47 4.76
C SER A 91 -1.52 1.03 4.34
N SER A 92 -1.52 2.10 3.54
CA SER A 92 -2.76 2.69 3.00
C SER A 92 -3.52 1.71 2.10
N LEU A 93 -2.83 1.00 1.22
CA LEU A 93 -3.45 -0.03 0.36
C LEU A 93 -3.96 -1.20 1.18
N GLY A 94 -3.16 -1.68 2.15
CA GLY A 94 -3.57 -2.72 3.08
C GLY A 94 -4.84 -2.34 3.85
N LEU A 95 -4.90 -1.12 4.38
CA LEU A 95 -6.09 -0.60 5.05
C LEU A 95 -7.32 -0.61 4.13
N LEU A 96 -7.19 -0.04 2.94
CA LEU A 96 -8.31 0.11 1.99
C LEU A 96 -8.86 -1.23 1.50
N ALA A 97 -8.05 -2.29 1.51
CA ALA A 97 -8.47 -3.63 1.08
C ALA A 97 -9.54 -4.25 1.99
N PHE A 98 -9.67 -3.80 3.24
CA PHE A 98 -10.64 -4.30 4.22
C PHE A 98 -11.95 -3.52 4.26
N GLY A 99 -12.14 -2.58 3.39
CA GLY A 99 -13.40 -1.85 3.26
C GLY A 99 -13.21 -0.42 2.73
N PRO A 100 -14.20 0.08 1.98
CA PRO A 100 -14.08 1.33 1.21
C PRO A 100 -14.27 2.60 2.06
N SER A 101 -14.74 2.49 3.29
CA SER A 101 -14.98 3.64 4.18
C SER A 101 -14.78 3.25 5.63
N LYS A 102 -14.56 4.22 6.50
CA LYS A 102 -14.34 4.00 7.94
C LYS A 102 -15.45 3.17 8.60
N GLU A 103 -16.71 3.33 8.17
CA GLU A 103 -17.87 2.62 8.72
C GLU A 103 -17.95 1.14 8.30
N ARG A 104 -17.21 0.77 7.26
CA ARG A 104 -17.22 -0.58 6.68
C ARG A 104 -15.84 -1.20 6.61
N ASN A 105 -14.85 -0.63 7.29
CA ASN A 105 -13.48 -1.10 7.25
C ASN A 105 -13.12 -1.86 8.53
N LEU A 106 -12.92 -3.16 8.40
CA LEU A 106 -12.65 -4.05 9.53
C LEU A 106 -11.35 -3.71 10.27
N VAL A 107 -10.33 -3.28 9.53
CA VAL A 107 -9.03 -2.90 10.11
C VAL A 107 -9.11 -1.55 10.80
N TRP A 108 -9.83 -0.58 10.21
CA TRP A 108 -10.02 0.73 10.82
C TRP A 108 -10.62 0.66 12.20
N GLU A 109 -11.59 -0.24 12.41
CA GLU A 109 -12.22 -0.44 13.72
C GLU A 109 -11.25 -0.95 14.79
N LYS A 110 -10.20 -1.67 14.39
CA LYS A 110 -9.17 -2.22 15.30
C LYS A 110 -8.09 -1.21 15.68
N LEU A 111 -7.89 -0.16 14.89
CA LEU A 111 -6.89 0.86 15.20
C LEU A 111 -7.32 1.69 16.41
N SER A 112 -6.38 1.94 17.34
CA SER A 112 -6.62 2.85 18.46
C SER A 112 -6.85 4.28 17.97
N GLU A 113 -7.51 5.10 18.78
CA GLU A 113 -7.70 6.53 18.46
C GLU A 113 -6.37 7.26 18.26
N GLU A 114 -5.38 6.94 19.08
CA GLU A 114 -4.03 7.47 18.97
C GLU A 114 -3.38 7.07 17.64
N THR A 115 -3.46 5.78 17.26
CA THR A 115 -2.93 5.30 15.97
C THR A 115 -3.63 5.99 14.80
N ARG A 116 -4.95 6.13 14.83
CA ARG A 116 -5.72 6.83 13.78
C ARG A 116 -5.27 8.29 13.63
N LYS A 117 -5.04 8.98 14.73
CA LYS A 117 -4.55 10.37 14.76
C LYS A 117 -3.14 10.49 14.21
N ASN A 118 -2.24 9.59 14.61
CA ASN A 118 -0.87 9.55 14.12
C ASN A 118 -0.84 9.22 12.62
N LEU A 119 -1.65 8.26 12.20
CA LEU A 119 -1.78 7.87 10.79
C LEU A 119 -2.25 9.06 9.94
N ASP A 120 -3.30 9.79 10.37
CA ASP A 120 -3.76 10.98 9.64
C ASP A 120 -2.65 12.01 9.46
N LYS A 121 -1.91 12.31 10.53
CA LYS A 121 -0.79 13.25 10.50
C LYS A 121 0.29 12.81 9.49
N ARG A 122 0.62 11.51 9.46
CA ARG A 122 1.65 10.97 8.56
C ARG A 122 1.17 10.89 7.11
N LEU A 123 -0.07 10.48 6.89
CA LEU A 123 -0.66 10.45 5.55
C LEU A 123 -0.87 11.86 4.96
N LEU A 124 -0.93 12.88 5.78
CA LEU A 124 -0.96 14.27 5.34
C LEU A 124 0.39 14.76 4.82
N SER A 125 1.48 14.24 5.40
CA SER A 125 2.82 14.52 4.90
C SER A 125 2.96 14.01 3.47
N ARG A 126 3.52 14.84 2.59
CA ARG A 126 3.72 14.50 1.18
C ARG A 126 5.13 14.89 0.79
N SER A 127 5.80 13.94 0.20
CA SER A 127 7.09 14.21 -0.42
C SER A 127 6.86 14.72 -1.84
N ASP A 128 7.64 15.71 -2.22
CA ASP A 128 7.62 16.24 -3.59
C ASP A 128 8.56 15.38 -4.44
N TYR A 129 8.09 14.16 -4.73
CA TYR A 129 8.85 13.25 -5.57
C TYR A 129 8.84 13.71 -7.02
N GLU A 130 10.01 13.69 -7.64
CA GLU A 130 10.17 13.98 -9.06
C GLU A 130 10.09 12.74 -9.95
N ASP A 131 9.91 11.56 -9.37
CA ASP A 131 9.92 10.25 -10.01
C ASP A 131 8.59 9.48 -9.82
N HIS A 132 8.59 8.19 -10.13
CA HIS A 132 7.45 7.28 -9.98
C HIS A 132 6.88 7.24 -8.55
N LEU A 133 7.64 7.63 -7.53
CA LEU A 133 7.22 7.60 -6.13
C LEU A 133 6.07 8.56 -5.82
N GLN A 134 5.70 9.46 -6.76
CA GLN A 134 4.48 10.29 -6.62
C GLN A 134 3.21 9.45 -6.40
N ILE A 135 3.20 8.20 -6.86
CA ILE A 135 2.07 7.28 -6.64
C ILE A 135 1.78 7.04 -5.16
N PHE A 136 2.79 7.10 -4.30
CA PHE A 136 2.60 6.95 -2.86
C PHE A 136 1.71 8.03 -2.28
N ASN A 137 1.82 9.26 -2.79
CA ASN A 137 0.94 10.34 -2.41
C ASN A 137 -0.52 10.09 -2.82
N ILE A 138 -0.75 9.40 -3.95
CA ILE A 138 -2.09 9.01 -4.40
C ILE A 138 -2.71 8.03 -3.41
N ALA A 139 -2.00 6.94 -3.07
CA ALA A 139 -2.50 5.93 -2.12
C ALA A 139 -2.84 6.55 -0.75
N LYS A 140 -1.96 7.41 -0.23
CA LYS A 140 -2.18 8.13 1.03
C LYS A 140 -3.41 9.06 0.96
N ALA A 141 -3.61 9.78 -0.16
CA ALA A 141 -4.77 10.65 -0.34
C ALA A 141 -6.07 9.86 -0.40
N VAL A 142 -6.10 8.73 -1.12
CA VAL A 142 -7.26 7.84 -1.19
C VAL A 142 -7.60 7.33 0.21
N ALA A 143 -6.62 6.84 0.97
CA ALA A 143 -6.85 6.34 2.33
C ALA A 143 -7.42 7.43 3.26
N ARG A 144 -6.86 8.64 3.22
CA ARG A 144 -7.36 9.76 4.03
C ARG A 144 -8.80 10.12 3.69
N PHE A 145 -9.14 10.18 2.40
CA PHE A 145 -10.50 10.49 1.98
C PHE A 145 -11.47 9.37 2.37
N SER A 146 -11.13 8.11 2.10
CA SER A 146 -11.94 6.93 2.42
C SER A 146 -12.25 6.81 3.92
N MET A 147 -11.25 7.08 4.76
CA MET A 147 -11.41 7.02 6.21
C MET A 147 -12.03 8.30 6.81
N GLY A 148 -12.48 9.23 5.96
CA GLY A 148 -13.11 10.47 6.41
C GLY A 148 -12.19 11.42 7.17
N LEU A 149 -10.87 11.26 7.02
CA LEU A 149 -9.86 12.13 7.61
C LEU A 149 -9.67 13.42 6.80
N SER A 150 -10.04 13.41 5.53
CA SER A 150 -10.09 14.58 4.66
C SER A 150 -11.51 14.79 4.14
N LYS A 151 -11.96 16.06 4.15
CA LYS A 151 -13.23 16.47 3.53
C LYS A 151 -13.10 16.70 2.03
N LYS A 152 -11.86 16.83 1.53
CA LYS A 152 -11.56 17.13 0.14
C LYS A 152 -10.89 15.94 -0.49
N ASP A 153 -11.47 15.48 -1.58
CA ASP A 153 -10.83 14.51 -2.45
C ASP A 153 -9.75 15.20 -3.29
N GLU A 154 -8.50 14.88 -3.00
CA GLU A 154 -7.35 15.40 -3.75
C GLU A 154 -6.79 14.39 -4.75
N THR A 155 -7.38 13.19 -4.79
CA THR A 155 -6.89 12.07 -5.60
C THR A 155 -6.81 12.42 -7.07
N GLY A 156 -7.87 13.06 -7.63
CA GLY A 156 -7.90 13.47 -9.02
C GLY A 156 -6.73 14.38 -9.39
N LYS A 157 -6.45 15.39 -8.57
CA LYS A 157 -5.33 16.31 -8.83
C LYS A 157 -3.96 15.63 -8.80
N LEU A 158 -3.78 14.65 -7.93
CA LEU A 158 -2.54 13.90 -7.84
C LEU A 158 -2.36 12.97 -9.03
N ILE A 159 -3.46 12.39 -9.52
CA ILE A 159 -3.47 11.59 -10.74
C ILE A 159 -3.14 12.45 -11.95
N ASP A 160 -3.78 13.61 -12.10
CA ASP A 160 -3.50 14.54 -13.21
C ASP A 160 -2.01 14.93 -13.22
N LYS A 161 -1.45 15.31 -12.07
CA LYS A 161 -0.02 15.62 -11.92
C LYS A 161 0.88 14.44 -12.34
N PHE A 162 0.49 13.22 -11.98
CA PHE A 162 1.23 12.02 -12.36
C PHE A 162 1.13 11.74 -13.87
N LEU A 163 -0.05 11.92 -14.48
CA LEU A 163 -0.24 11.74 -15.92
C LEU A 163 0.54 12.78 -16.74
N GLU A 164 0.55 14.04 -16.30
CA GLU A 164 1.39 15.08 -16.90
C GLU A 164 2.87 14.69 -16.89
N ARG A 165 3.34 14.09 -15.78
CA ARG A 165 4.72 13.60 -15.71
C ARG A 165 4.97 12.45 -16.66
N ILE A 166 4.04 11.49 -16.75
CA ILE A 166 4.13 10.39 -17.72
C ILE A 166 4.32 10.91 -19.12
N ASP A 167 3.53 11.92 -19.52
CA ASP A 167 3.64 12.52 -20.85
C ASP A 167 5.00 13.18 -21.07
N GLN A 168 5.56 13.84 -20.05
CA GLN A 168 6.87 14.49 -20.12
C GLN A 168 8.04 13.48 -20.20
N THR A 169 7.90 12.33 -19.57
CA THR A 169 8.97 11.32 -19.44
C THR A 169 8.80 10.15 -20.40
N SER A 170 7.69 10.08 -21.15
CA SER A 170 7.45 9.04 -22.14
C SER A 170 8.46 9.10 -23.28
N ARG A 171 9.03 7.97 -23.62
CA ARG A 171 9.93 7.74 -24.76
C ARG A 171 9.30 6.81 -25.80
N GLY A 172 7.98 6.87 -25.93
CA GLY A 172 7.19 6.11 -26.91
C GLY A 172 6.92 4.66 -26.54
N LYS A 173 7.88 3.94 -25.97
CA LYS A 173 7.73 2.51 -25.59
C LYS A 173 8.00 2.23 -24.13
N TYR A 174 8.54 3.17 -23.41
CA TYR A 174 8.87 3.08 -21.99
C TYR A 174 8.86 4.46 -21.34
N PHE A 175 8.88 4.49 -20.02
CA PHE A 175 9.10 5.71 -19.25
C PHE A 175 10.56 5.84 -18.90
N ASP A 176 11.06 7.05 -19.00
CA ASP A 176 12.33 7.44 -18.42
C ASP A 176 12.08 7.86 -16.97
N ASP A 177 12.36 6.97 -16.03
CA ASP A 177 12.10 7.20 -14.62
C ASP A 177 13.04 8.23 -13.99
N LYS A 178 14.20 8.46 -14.61
CA LYS A 178 15.20 9.43 -14.15
C LYS A 178 15.66 10.39 -15.24
N PRO A 179 14.75 11.20 -15.82
CA PRO A 179 15.09 12.07 -16.94
C PRO A 179 16.15 13.11 -16.59
N ALA A 180 16.27 13.49 -15.31
CA ALA A 180 17.29 14.42 -14.82
C ALA A 180 18.69 13.82 -14.66
N SER A 181 18.84 12.50 -14.80
CA SER A 181 20.14 11.83 -14.66
C SER A 181 21.11 12.12 -15.81
N GLY A 182 20.63 12.69 -16.91
CA GLY A 182 21.40 12.91 -18.14
C GLY A 182 21.72 11.63 -18.92
N ILE A 183 21.20 10.49 -18.49
CA ILE A 183 21.26 9.21 -19.20
C ILE A 183 19.92 9.00 -19.88
N ASP A 184 19.89 9.12 -21.20
CA ASP A 184 18.68 8.86 -21.96
C ASP A 184 18.26 7.40 -21.80
N GLY A 185 17.02 7.22 -21.31
CA GLY A 185 16.36 5.93 -21.33
C GLY A 185 16.71 5.00 -20.19
N VAL A 186 16.76 5.49 -18.97
CA VAL A 186 16.80 4.61 -17.80
C VAL A 186 15.43 3.91 -17.66
N PHE A 187 15.35 2.67 -18.14
CA PHE A 187 14.22 1.81 -17.87
C PHE A 187 14.33 1.28 -16.45
N ASP A 188 13.41 1.71 -15.59
CA ASP A 188 13.30 1.17 -14.24
C ASP A 188 12.10 0.22 -14.16
N ILE A 189 12.34 -0.99 -13.67
CA ILE A 189 11.29 -1.98 -13.40
C ILE A 189 10.24 -1.45 -12.42
N TYR A 190 10.61 -0.53 -11.55
CA TYR A 190 9.70 0.13 -10.62
C TYR A 190 8.67 1.00 -11.31
N GLY A 191 8.92 1.50 -12.52
CA GLY A 191 7.91 2.16 -13.34
C GLY A 191 6.71 1.26 -13.63
N ILE A 192 6.91 -0.05 -13.80
CA ILE A 192 5.82 -1.03 -13.99
C ILE A 192 5.02 -1.22 -12.70
N VAL A 193 5.69 -1.29 -11.55
CA VAL A 193 5.04 -1.41 -10.22
C VAL A 193 4.14 -0.21 -9.98
N SER A 194 4.53 0.98 -10.44
CA SER A 194 3.74 2.20 -10.34
C SER A 194 2.35 2.06 -10.95
N PHE A 195 2.23 1.43 -12.12
CA PHE A 195 0.92 1.23 -12.77
C PHE A 195 0.01 0.29 -11.99
N VAL A 196 0.58 -0.76 -11.41
CA VAL A 196 -0.18 -1.69 -10.56
C VAL A 196 -0.72 -0.94 -9.35
N PHE A 197 0.11 -0.12 -8.74
CA PHE A 197 -0.21 0.67 -7.55
C PHE A 197 -1.33 1.69 -7.83
N ILE A 198 -1.23 2.41 -8.97
CA ILE A 198 -2.24 3.38 -9.39
C ILE A 198 -3.55 2.68 -9.70
N ARG A 199 -3.50 1.62 -10.50
CA ARG A 199 -4.70 0.84 -10.82
C ARG A 199 -5.41 0.40 -9.56
N GLN A 200 -4.68 -0.09 -8.57
CA GLN A 200 -5.20 -0.53 -7.30
C GLN A 200 -5.83 0.63 -6.51
N SER A 201 -5.11 1.75 -6.41
CA SER A 201 -5.62 2.96 -5.76
C SER A 201 -6.89 3.49 -6.43
N LEU A 202 -6.94 3.49 -7.77
CA LEU A 202 -8.12 3.90 -8.54
C LEU A 202 -9.31 2.95 -8.37
N GLN A 203 -9.08 1.63 -8.34
CA GLN A 203 -10.14 0.66 -8.10
C GLN A 203 -10.74 0.83 -6.70
N LEU A 204 -9.89 1.04 -5.70
CA LEU A 204 -10.32 1.29 -4.34
C LEU A 204 -11.07 2.61 -4.21
N HIS A 205 -10.61 3.66 -4.89
CA HIS A 205 -11.29 4.96 -4.95
C HIS A 205 -12.66 4.86 -5.63
N ALA A 206 -12.75 4.15 -6.75
CA ALA A 206 -14.02 3.96 -7.48
C ALA A 206 -15.08 3.23 -6.64
N ASN A 207 -14.66 2.26 -5.82
CA ASN A 207 -15.53 1.51 -4.93
C ASN A 207 -16.14 2.34 -3.78
N MET A 208 -15.63 3.56 -3.55
CA MET A 208 -16.21 4.48 -2.56
C MET A 208 -17.48 5.19 -3.06
N HIS A 209 -17.65 5.24 -4.38
CA HIS A 209 -18.76 5.93 -5.02
C HIS A 209 -19.90 4.99 -5.46
N LEU A 210 -19.78 3.70 -5.16
CA LEU A 210 -20.81 2.67 -5.35
C LEU A 210 -21.44 2.27 -4.03
#